data_0522022e6789579469ecb1af1794a765
#
_entry.id   0522022e6789579469ecb1af1794a765
#
_cell.length_a   1.000
_cell.length_b   1.000
_cell.length_c   1.000
_cell.angle_alpha   90.00
_cell.angle_beta   90.00
_cell.angle_gamma   90.00
#
_symmetry.space_group_name_H-M   'P 1'
#
loop_
_entity.id
_entity.type
_entity.pdbx_description
1 polymer ?
#
loop_
_entity_poly.entity_id
_entity_poly.type
_entity_poly.pdbx_seq_one_letter_code
_entity_poly.pdbx_strand_id
1 'polypeptide(L)'
;DNGIKTHTESLKESINYFTNNLEIDTVNPSSDSNIFEKVKDLDKYDGLIWGGSSLNIYSDTIEIRKQIDFMRECQKRVKNILAICWGLQVAVTAAGGEVKQGTNGAHRGIAHEIIINSEGLKHLLYKDKKQIFNTPAFNYDEVVTLPAGSTLLSSNKVNKVMGLNFKSELSDIWGIQ
;
A
#
# COMPACT_ATOMS: atom_id res chain seq x y z
N ASP A 1 -28.31 -3.50 -11.18
CA ASP A 1 -26.83 -3.46 -11.27
C ASP A 1 -26.44 -2.08 -11.78
N ASN A 2 -25.99 -1.19 -10.89
CA ASN A 2 -25.77 0.23 -11.22
C ASN A 2 -24.42 0.48 -11.91
N GLY A 3 -23.73 -0.54 -12.40
CA GLY A 3 -22.45 -0.40 -13.10
C GLY A 3 -21.30 0.09 -12.24
N ILE A 4 -21.48 0.18 -10.91
CA ILE A 4 -20.42 0.60 -9.98
C ILE A 4 -19.59 -0.64 -9.63
N LYS A 5 -18.32 -0.62 -10.04
CA LYS A 5 -17.37 -1.68 -9.70
C LYS A 5 -16.87 -1.52 -8.28
N THR A 6 -16.66 -2.64 -7.60
CA THR A 6 -15.95 -2.63 -6.31
C THR A 6 -14.48 -2.25 -6.51
N HIS A 7 -13.83 -1.80 -5.44
CA HIS A 7 -12.39 -1.52 -5.48
C HIS A 7 -11.57 -2.75 -5.92
N THR A 8 -11.95 -3.93 -5.45
CA THR A 8 -11.30 -5.19 -5.81
C THR A 8 -11.45 -5.53 -7.29
N GLU A 9 -12.65 -5.35 -7.87
CA GLU A 9 -12.89 -5.57 -9.31
C GLU A 9 -12.07 -4.61 -10.16
N SER A 10 -12.05 -3.33 -9.79
CA SER A 10 -11.25 -2.31 -10.49
C SER A 10 -9.75 -2.61 -10.44
N LEU A 11 -9.25 -3.10 -9.29
CA LEU A 11 -7.85 -3.48 -9.15
C LEU A 11 -7.51 -4.72 -10.00
N LYS A 12 -8.36 -5.75 -9.99
CA LYS A 12 -8.20 -6.94 -10.84
C LYS A 12 -8.19 -6.60 -12.32
N GLU A 13 -9.09 -5.74 -12.77
CA GLU A 13 -9.10 -5.28 -14.16
C GLU A 13 -7.84 -4.52 -14.54
N SER A 14 -7.36 -3.65 -13.65
CA SER A 14 -6.11 -2.92 -13.87
C SER A 14 -4.92 -3.87 -14.00
N ILE A 15 -4.85 -4.92 -13.19
CA ILE A 15 -3.81 -5.94 -13.29
C ILE A 15 -3.93 -6.71 -14.61
N ASN A 16 -5.13 -7.16 -14.95
CA ASN A 16 -5.40 -7.94 -16.17
C ASN A 16 -5.17 -7.13 -17.46
N TYR A 17 -5.21 -5.80 -17.39
CA TYR A 17 -4.83 -4.95 -18.51
C TYR A 17 -3.35 -5.10 -18.89
N PHE A 18 -2.48 -5.34 -17.92
CA PHE A 18 -1.04 -5.47 -18.15
C PHE A 18 -0.58 -6.92 -18.35
N THR A 19 -1.33 -7.90 -17.86
CA THR A 19 -0.97 -9.31 -17.97
C THR A 19 -2.18 -10.23 -17.80
N ASN A 20 -2.26 -11.28 -18.62
CA ASN A 20 -3.35 -12.28 -18.57
C ASN A 20 -2.92 -13.61 -17.95
N ASN A 21 -1.67 -13.69 -17.44
CA ASN A 21 -1.08 -14.94 -16.96
C ASN A 21 -1.01 -15.02 -15.43
N LEU A 22 -1.92 -14.31 -14.73
CA LEU A 22 -1.96 -14.32 -13.26
C LEU A 22 -3.20 -15.06 -12.76
N GLU A 23 -2.98 -15.90 -11.77
CA GLU A 23 -4.03 -16.40 -10.90
C GLU A 23 -4.16 -15.46 -9.70
N ILE A 24 -5.36 -14.88 -9.49
CA ILE A 24 -5.57 -13.84 -8.49
C ILE A 24 -6.59 -14.30 -7.46
N ASP A 25 -6.12 -14.63 -6.28
CA ASP A 25 -6.95 -14.84 -5.12
C ASP A 25 -7.23 -13.52 -4.40
N THR A 26 -8.41 -13.42 -3.83
CA THR A 26 -8.82 -12.22 -3.08
C THR A 26 -9.15 -12.58 -1.65
N VAL A 27 -8.64 -11.80 -0.72
CA VAL A 27 -8.97 -11.90 0.71
C VAL A 27 -9.37 -10.53 1.25
N ASN A 28 -10.24 -10.52 2.25
CA ASN A 28 -10.60 -9.32 3.00
C ASN A 28 -10.29 -9.54 4.48
N PRO A 29 -9.12 -9.10 4.96
CA PRO A 29 -8.69 -9.39 6.32
C PRO A 29 -9.59 -8.79 7.41
N SER A 30 -10.33 -7.72 7.11
CA SER A 30 -11.22 -7.09 8.09
C SER A 30 -12.46 -7.93 8.39
N SER A 31 -13.05 -8.57 7.37
CA SER A 31 -14.32 -9.30 7.47
C SER A 31 -14.18 -10.82 7.52
N ASP A 32 -13.07 -11.37 7.04
CA ASP A 32 -12.83 -12.81 7.02
C ASP A 32 -12.50 -13.31 8.44
N SER A 33 -13.40 -14.11 9.02
CA SER A 33 -13.20 -14.70 10.35
C SER A 33 -12.02 -15.68 10.40
N ASN A 34 -11.73 -16.33 9.27
CA ASN A 34 -10.73 -17.38 9.16
C ASN A 34 -9.46 -16.91 8.45
N ILE A 35 -9.22 -15.59 8.42
CA ILE A 35 -8.09 -15.03 7.68
C ILE A 35 -6.74 -15.64 8.08
N PHE A 36 -6.55 -15.96 9.36
CA PHE A 36 -5.31 -16.53 9.86
C PHE A 36 -5.11 -18.02 9.50
N GLU A 37 -6.15 -18.73 9.09
CA GLU A 37 -6.01 -20.07 8.51
C GLU A 37 -5.33 -20.01 7.14
N LYS A 38 -5.55 -18.92 6.40
CA LYS A 38 -4.94 -18.65 5.09
C LYS A 38 -3.45 -18.31 5.17
N VAL A 39 -2.94 -17.97 6.36
CA VAL A 39 -1.49 -17.71 6.58
C VAL A 39 -0.62 -18.90 6.13
N LYS A 40 -1.10 -20.12 6.30
CA LYS A 40 -0.39 -21.34 5.89
C LYS A 40 -0.14 -21.42 4.39
N ASP A 41 -0.96 -20.74 3.61
CA ASP A 41 -0.93 -20.76 2.15
C ASP A 41 -0.21 -19.55 1.54
N LEU A 42 0.22 -18.58 2.36
CA LEU A 42 0.87 -17.36 1.87
C LEU A 42 2.17 -17.63 1.11
N ASP A 43 2.89 -18.68 1.45
CA ASP A 43 4.13 -19.08 0.78
C ASP A 43 3.93 -19.49 -0.69
N LYS A 44 2.69 -19.72 -1.12
CA LYS A 44 2.36 -20.09 -2.51
C LYS A 44 2.33 -18.89 -3.45
N TYR A 45 2.21 -17.68 -2.91
CA TYR A 45 2.02 -16.47 -3.71
C TYR A 45 3.35 -15.81 -4.05
N ASP A 46 3.52 -15.47 -5.33
CA ASP A 46 4.68 -14.72 -5.83
C ASP A 46 4.68 -13.25 -5.38
N GLY A 47 3.50 -12.72 -5.07
CA GLY A 47 3.33 -11.35 -4.62
C GLY A 47 1.97 -11.06 -4.02
N LEU A 48 1.89 -9.93 -3.34
CA LEU A 48 0.69 -9.42 -2.70
C LEU A 48 0.45 -7.97 -3.15
N ILE A 49 -0.79 -7.64 -3.47
CA ILE A 49 -1.22 -6.26 -3.64
C ILE A 49 -2.26 -5.94 -2.56
N TRP A 50 -1.97 -4.92 -1.75
CA TRP A 50 -2.89 -4.44 -0.73
C TRP A 50 -3.41 -3.06 -1.09
N GLY A 51 -4.71 -2.97 -1.34
CA GLY A 51 -5.38 -1.76 -1.83
C GLY A 51 -5.75 -0.76 -0.75
N GLY A 52 -6.52 0.24 -1.15
CA GLY A 52 -6.99 1.34 -0.32
C GLY A 52 -8.16 0.99 0.58
N SER A 53 -8.41 1.85 1.57
CA SER A 53 -9.57 1.84 2.46
C SER A 53 -9.83 3.27 2.97
N SER A 54 -11.04 3.52 3.48
CA SER A 54 -11.41 4.77 4.15
C SER A 54 -11.19 4.73 5.68
N LEU A 55 -10.52 3.71 6.20
CA LEU A 55 -10.22 3.59 7.64
C LEU A 55 -9.07 4.52 8.04
N ASN A 56 -9.03 4.88 9.32
CA ASN A 56 -7.90 5.60 9.95
C ASN A 56 -7.18 4.63 10.89
N ILE A 57 -5.89 4.39 10.64
CA ILE A 57 -5.16 3.33 11.33
C ILE A 57 -5.04 3.54 12.85
N TYR A 58 -5.04 4.79 13.28
CA TYR A 58 -5.00 5.19 14.69
C TYR A 58 -6.34 5.06 15.42
N SER A 59 -7.43 4.67 14.75
CA SER A 59 -8.71 4.33 15.40
C SER A 59 -8.64 3.03 16.20
N ASP A 60 -7.63 2.22 15.95
CA ASP A 60 -7.24 1.04 16.75
C ASP A 60 -8.40 0.05 17.03
N THR A 61 -9.28 -0.17 16.04
CA THR A 61 -10.36 -1.14 16.15
C THR A 61 -9.84 -2.58 15.98
N ILE A 62 -10.66 -3.57 16.36
CA ILE A 62 -10.33 -4.99 16.19
C ILE A 62 -10.03 -5.32 14.72
N GLU A 63 -10.81 -4.76 13.79
CA GLU A 63 -10.65 -4.97 12.34
C GLU A 63 -9.34 -4.39 11.84
N ILE A 64 -8.90 -3.26 12.39
CA ILE A 64 -7.62 -2.63 12.03
C ILE A 64 -6.46 -3.46 12.59
N ARG A 65 -6.52 -3.85 13.86
CA ARG A 65 -5.49 -4.71 14.47
C ARG A 65 -5.34 -6.02 13.71
N LYS A 66 -6.45 -6.65 13.35
CA LYS A 66 -6.48 -7.88 12.55
C LYS A 66 -5.79 -7.71 11.19
N GLN A 67 -6.00 -6.58 10.52
CA GLN A 67 -5.33 -6.27 9.26
C GLN A 67 -3.82 -6.07 9.46
N ILE A 68 -3.40 -5.36 10.52
CA ILE A 68 -1.99 -5.17 10.85
C ILE A 68 -1.31 -6.50 11.16
N ASP A 69 -1.95 -7.35 11.95
CA ASP A 69 -1.42 -8.67 12.31
C ASP A 69 -1.32 -9.59 11.10
N PHE A 70 -2.32 -9.58 10.21
CA PHE A 70 -2.26 -10.33 8.95
C PHE A 70 -1.15 -9.80 8.03
N MET A 71 -0.94 -8.49 7.95
CA MET A 71 0.17 -7.91 7.20
C MET A 71 1.53 -8.34 7.77
N ARG A 72 1.69 -8.45 9.09
CA ARG A 72 2.91 -9.00 9.70
C ARG A 72 3.19 -10.44 9.23
N GLU A 73 2.15 -11.27 9.14
CA GLU A 73 2.31 -12.62 8.59
C GLU A 73 2.64 -12.60 7.09
N CYS A 74 2.03 -11.69 6.32
CA CYS A 74 2.39 -11.50 4.91
C CYS A 74 3.86 -11.10 4.74
N GLN A 75 4.36 -10.18 5.57
CA GLN A 75 5.76 -9.74 5.52
C GLN A 75 6.76 -10.85 5.80
N LYS A 76 6.38 -11.85 6.58
CA LYS A 76 7.24 -13.03 6.86
C LYS A 76 7.26 -14.05 5.72
N ARG A 77 6.28 -14.04 4.81
CA ARG A 77 6.02 -15.16 3.89
C ARG A 77 5.97 -14.76 2.41
N VAL A 78 5.53 -13.56 2.10
CA VAL A 78 5.39 -13.09 0.71
C VAL A 78 6.56 -12.19 0.35
N LYS A 79 7.30 -12.55 -0.69
CA LYS A 79 8.53 -11.85 -1.07
C LYS A 79 8.29 -10.42 -1.59
N ASN A 80 7.24 -10.23 -2.39
CA ASN A 80 6.97 -8.96 -3.07
C ASN A 80 5.62 -8.41 -2.63
N ILE A 81 5.59 -7.20 -2.09
CA ILE A 81 4.35 -6.55 -1.66
C ILE A 81 4.23 -5.18 -2.31
N LEU A 82 3.13 -4.95 -3.05
CA LEU A 82 2.71 -3.62 -3.48
C LEU A 82 1.62 -3.13 -2.53
N ALA A 83 1.93 -2.07 -1.81
CA ALA A 83 1.08 -1.50 -0.76
C ALA A 83 0.57 -0.12 -1.19
N ILE A 84 -0.75 0.02 -1.42
CA ILE A 84 -1.37 1.20 -2.02
C ILE A 84 -2.24 1.90 -0.98
N CYS A 85 -1.96 3.18 -0.70
CA CYS A 85 -2.73 4.05 0.19
C CYS A 85 -2.91 3.40 1.59
N TRP A 86 -4.09 2.89 1.93
CA TRP A 86 -4.30 2.14 3.17
C TRP A 86 -3.32 0.97 3.32
N GLY A 87 -3.04 0.26 2.23
CA GLY A 87 -2.05 -0.82 2.23
C GLY A 87 -0.65 -0.36 2.67
N LEU A 88 -0.20 0.82 2.22
CA LEU A 88 1.06 1.42 2.69
C LEU A 88 1.00 1.71 4.19
N GLN A 89 -0.11 2.29 4.68
CA GLN A 89 -0.28 2.63 6.08
C GLN A 89 -0.23 1.38 6.98
N VAL A 90 -0.93 0.31 6.57
CA VAL A 90 -0.91 -0.99 7.27
C VAL A 90 0.48 -1.61 7.23
N ALA A 91 1.16 -1.61 6.07
CA ALA A 91 2.49 -2.20 5.92
C ALA A 91 3.54 -1.47 6.75
N VAL A 92 3.51 -0.14 6.76
CA VAL A 92 4.39 0.71 7.57
C VAL A 92 4.18 0.45 9.06
N THR A 93 2.92 0.42 9.52
CA THR A 93 2.59 0.17 10.93
C THR A 93 2.99 -1.25 11.34
N ALA A 94 2.77 -2.25 10.49
CA ALA A 94 3.19 -3.63 10.73
C ALA A 94 4.73 -3.76 10.89
N ALA A 95 5.49 -2.92 10.18
CA ALA A 95 6.96 -2.86 10.22
C ALA A 95 7.52 -1.89 11.30
N GLY A 96 6.68 -1.39 12.21
CA GLY A 96 7.10 -0.53 13.32
C GLY A 96 7.25 0.96 12.99
N GLY A 97 6.76 1.40 11.83
CA GLY A 97 6.59 2.81 11.52
C GLY A 97 5.31 3.40 12.11
N GLU A 98 5.06 4.67 11.85
CA GLU A 98 3.91 5.38 12.42
C GLU A 98 3.18 6.18 11.34
N VAL A 99 1.85 6.16 11.42
CA VAL A 99 0.94 6.93 10.57
C VAL A 99 0.06 7.81 11.45
N LYS A 100 -0.12 9.06 11.05
CA LYS A 100 -0.97 10.04 11.73
C LYS A 100 -1.80 10.82 10.71
N GLN A 101 -2.77 11.55 11.21
CA GLN A 101 -3.47 12.54 10.40
C GLN A 101 -2.48 13.59 9.88
N GLY A 102 -2.56 13.86 8.57
CA GLY A 102 -1.69 14.84 7.92
C GLY A 102 -1.93 16.26 8.43
N THR A 103 -0.84 17.00 8.61
CA THR A 103 -0.88 18.39 9.11
C THR A 103 -0.86 19.42 8.00
N ASN A 104 -0.47 19.03 6.78
CA ASN A 104 -0.31 19.92 5.63
C ASN A 104 -1.52 19.90 4.67
N GLY A 105 -2.65 19.34 5.10
CA GLY A 105 -3.86 19.20 4.30
C GLY A 105 -4.15 17.75 3.94
N ALA A 106 -4.96 17.56 2.89
CA ALA A 106 -5.41 16.27 2.42
C ALA A 106 -5.48 16.24 0.89
N HIS A 107 -5.34 15.07 0.28
CA HIS A 107 -5.66 14.90 -1.12
C HIS A 107 -7.14 14.50 -1.27
N ARG A 108 -7.85 15.23 -2.12
CA ARG A 108 -9.29 15.02 -2.41
C ARG A 108 -9.53 15.10 -3.91
N GLY A 109 -9.03 14.11 -4.65
CA GLY A 109 -9.14 14.04 -6.11
C GLY A 109 -7.79 13.89 -6.78
N ILE A 110 -7.03 14.97 -6.95
CA ILE A 110 -5.71 14.94 -7.61
C ILE A 110 -4.63 15.41 -6.64
N ALA A 111 -3.64 14.59 -6.42
CA ALA A 111 -2.37 14.98 -5.83
C ALA A 111 -1.51 15.63 -6.91
N HIS A 112 -1.17 16.89 -6.70
CA HIS A 112 -0.37 17.67 -7.62
C HIS A 112 1.11 17.65 -7.25
N GLU A 113 1.96 17.83 -8.27
CA GLU A 113 3.41 18.04 -8.12
C GLU A 113 4.09 16.98 -7.23
N ILE A 114 3.78 15.70 -7.48
CA ILE A 114 4.55 14.64 -6.85
C ILE A 114 5.93 14.63 -7.47
N ILE A 115 6.95 14.79 -6.63
CA ILE A 115 8.36 14.86 -7.03
C ILE A 115 9.03 13.55 -6.69
N ILE A 116 9.53 12.86 -7.72
CA ILE A 116 10.39 11.67 -7.58
C ILE A 116 11.79 12.16 -7.25
N ASN A 117 12.37 11.69 -6.15
CA ASN A 117 13.73 12.04 -5.75
C ASN A 117 14.78 11.19 -6.49
N SER A 118 16.07 11.40 -6.20
CA SER A 118 17.17 10.69 -6.85
C SER A 118 17.11 9.16 -6.70
N GLU A 119 16.62 8.66 -5.58
CA GLU A 119 16.46 7.23 -5.36
C GLU A 119 15.23 6.68 -6.09
N GLY A 120 14.14 7.45 -6.10
CA GLY A 120 12.95 7.08 -6.85
C GLY A 120 13.18 7.02 -8.37
N LEU A 121 14.00 7.91 -8.94
CA LEU A 121 14.36 7.89 -10.36
C LEU A 121 15.13 6.62 -10.79
N LYS A 122 15.79 5.96 -9.86
CA LYS A 122 16.49 4.68 -10.09
C LYS A 122 15.60 3.46 -9.81
N HIS A 123 14.45 3.67 -9.18
CA HIS A 123 13.59 2.59 -8.70
C HIS A 123 12.58 2.15 -9.74
N LEU A 124 12.37 0.84 -9.89
CA LEU A 124 11.47 0.25 -10.88
C LEU A 124 10.01 0.72 -10.74
N LEU A 125 9.58 1.08 -9.54
CA LEU A 125 8.23 1.62 -9.27
C LEU A 125 7.92 2.85 -10.14
N TYR A 126 8.94 3.65 -10.48
CA TYR A 126 8.80 4.88 -11.26
C TYR A 126 9.43 4.79 -12.65
N LYS A 127 9.69 3.57 -13.12
CA LYS A 127 10.19 3.38 -14.48
C LYS A 127 9.29 4.08 -15.50
N ASP A 128 9.91 4.84 -16.41
CA ASP A 128 9.26 5.61 -17.48
C ASP A 128 8.30 6.72 -16.98
N LYS A 129 8.30 7.05 -15.68
CA LYS A 129 7.57 8.20 -15.13
C LYS A 129 8.35 9.49 -15.29
N LYS A 130 7.64 10.59 -15.54
CA LYS A 130 8.23 11.94 -15.42
C LYS A 130 8.60 12.21 -13.97
N GLN A 131 9.70 12.93 -13.74
CA GLN A 131 10.19 13.27 -12.41
C GLN A 131 9.13 14.03 -11.57
N ILE A 132 8.30 14.85 -12.23
CA ILE A 132 7.17 15.54 -11.59
C ILE A 132 5.91 15.09 -12.31
N PHE A 133 4.92 14.64 -11.55
CA PHE A 133 3.66 14.17 -12.09
C PHE A 133 2.49 14.43 -11.14
N ASN A 134 1.27 14.29 -11.66
CA ASN A 134 0.03 14.32 -10.90
C ASN A 134 -0.63 12.94 -10.95
N THR A 135 -1.39 12.59 -9.90
CA THR A 135 -2.13 11.31 -9.86
C THR A 135 -3.41 11.45 -9.04
N PRO A 136 -4.45 10.67 -9.31
CA PRO A 136 -5.58 10.57 -8.40
C PRO A 136 -5.12 10.16 -7.00
N ALA A 137 -5.62 10.85 -5.97
CA ALA A 137 -5.35 10.50 -4.58
C ALA A 137 -6.46 10.98 -3.66
N PHE A 138 -6.79 10.14 -2.66
CA PHE A 138 -7.73 10.43 -1.60
C PHE A 138 -7.14 9.95 -0.28
N ASN A 139 -6.51 10.85 0.47
CA ASN A 139 -5.96 10.51 1.78
C ASN A 139 -5.94 11.73 2.70
N TYR A 140 -6.17 11.47 3.98
CA TYR A 140 -6.07 12.43 5.08
C TYR A 140 -4.86 12.16 5.96
N ASP A 141 -4.35 10.94 5.90
CA ASP A 141 -3.31 10.43 6.78
C ASP A 141 -1.98 10.37 6.05
N GLU A 142 -0.89 10.49 6.79
CA GLU A 142 0.47 10.41 6.27
C GLU A 142 1.37 9.53 7.14
N VAL A 143 2.37 8.92 6.53
CA VAL A 143 3.45 8.23 7.23
C VAL A 143 4.35 9.29 7.85
N VAL A 144 4.45 9.30 9.19
CA VAL A 144 5.26 10.25 9.96
C VAL A 144 6.57 9.65 10.47
N THR A 145 6.58 8.35 10.75
CA THR A 145 7.80 7.60 11.12
C THR A 145 8.00 6.46 10.13
N LEU A 146 9.13 6.47 9.44
CA LEU A 146 9.48 5.43 8.47
C LEU A 146 9.93 4.15 9.19
N PRO A 147 9.62 2.95 8.66
CA PRO A 147 10.28 1.72 9.08
C PRO A 147 11.80 1.81 8.92
N ALA A 148 12.54 1.07 9.72
CA ALA A 148 14.00 1.03 9.63
C ALA A 148 14.46 0.59 8.22
N GLY A 149 15.51 1.23 7.71
CA GLY A 149 16.06 0.92 6.39
C GLY A 149 15.20 1.34 5.20
N SER A 150 14.17 2.18 5.41
CA SER A 150 13.32 2.69 4.34
C SER A 150 14.05 3.65 3.42
N THR A 151 13.70 3.59 2.13
CA THR A 151 14.13 4.55 1.10
C THR A 151 12.91 5.35 0.65
N LEU A 152 12.90 6.65 0.93
CA LEU A 152 11.90 7.57 0.38
C LEU A 152 12.13 7.70 -1.12
N LEU A 153 11.07 7.56 -1.90
CA LEU A 153 11.14 7.58 -3.37
C LEU A 153 10.50 8.84 -3.97
N SER A 154 9.41 9.32 -3.36
CA SER A 154 8.72 10.53 -3.81
C SER A 154 7.97 11.21 -2.68
N SER A 155 7.70 12.49 -2.88
CA SER A 155 6.99 13.37 -1.93
C SER A 155 6.22 14.48 -2.66
N ASN A 156 5.35 15.19 -1.96
CA ASN A 156 4.83 16.47 -2.40
C ASN A 156 4.61 17.43 -1.20
N LYS A 157 3.98 18.58 -1.45
CA LYS A 157 3.77 19.60 -0.40
C LYS A 157 2.81 19.14 0.71
N VAL A 158 1.89 18.21 0.40
CA VAL A 158 0.89 17.70 1.36
C VAL A 158 1.46 16.54 2.15
N ASN A 159 2.01 15.54 1.47
CA ASN A 159 2.56 14.34 2.11
C ASN A 159 4.06 14.23 1.85
N LYS A 160 4.83 14.03 2.92
CA LYS A 160 6.27 13.74 2.83
C LYS A 160 6.54 12.39 2.18
N VAL A 161 5.62 11.45 2.32
CA VAL A 161 5.72 10.10 1.76
C VAL A 161 4.61 9.90 0.74
N MET A 162 4.96 10.02 -0.54
CA MET A 162 4.10 9.64 -1.68
C MET A 162 4.56 8.33 -2.32
N GLY A 163 5.81 7.95 -2.10
CA GLY A 163 6.38 6.68 -2.50
C GLY A 163 7.49 6.24 -1.57
N LEU A 164 7.48 4.99 -1.18
CA LEU A 164 8.39 4.41 -0.20
C LEU A 164 8.78 2.99 -0.63
N ASN A 165 10.06 2.64 -0.45
CA ASN A 165 10.50 1.25 -0.48
C ASN A 165 11.14 0.90 0.86
N PHE A 166 10.84 -0.28 1.38
CA PHE A 166 11.49 -0.83 2.57
C PHE A 166 11.44 -2.35 2.59
N LYS A 167 12.35 -2.94 3.33
CA LYS A 167 12.36 -4.37 3.59
C LYS A 167 11.85 -4.64 5.00
N SER A 168 11.02 -5.64 5.14
CA SER A 168 10.54 -6.14 6.43
C SER A 168 10.45 -7.65 6.37
N GLU A 169 11.18 -8.32 7.25
CA GLU A 169 11.30 -9.78 7.26
C GLU A 169 11.75 -10.32 5.88
N LEU A 170 10.92 -11.14 5.22
CA LEU A 170 11.21 -11.66 3.88
C LEU A 170 10.87 -10.66 2.77
N SER A 171 9.97 -9.71 3.04
CA SER A 171 9.33 -8.89 2.01
C SER A 171 10.17 -7.70 1.56
N ASP A 172 10.16 -7.45 0.26
CA ASP A 172 10.46 -6.16 -0.37
C ASP A 172 9.12 -5.45 -0.64
N ILE A 173 8.91 -4.32 0.04
CA ILE A 173 7.64 -3.61 0.06
C ILE A 173 7.75 -2.32 -0.71
N TRP A 174 6.94 -2.19 -1.76
CA TRP A 174 6.80 -0.99 -2.58
C TRP A 174 5.50 -0.30 -2.19
N GLY A 175 5.60 0.86 -1.60
CA GLY A 175 4.47 1.61 -1.08
C GLY A 175 4.21 2.89 -1.88
N ILE A 176 2.93 3.15 -2.16
CA ILE A 176 2.44 4.43 -2.72
C ILE A 176 1.25 4.93 -1.92
N GLN A 177 1.21 6.24 -1.68
CA GLN A 177 0.10 6.90 -0.98
C GLN A 177 -0.96 7.36 -1.98
#